data_cefc7bc11f2714511c6e02bc7907898a
#
_entry.id   cefc7bc11f2714511c6e02bc7907898a
#
_cell.length_a   1.000
_cell.length_b   1.000
_cell.length_c   1.000
_cell.angle_alpha   90.00
_cell.angle_beta   90.00
_cell.angle_gamma   90.00
#
_symmetry.space_group_name_H-M   'P 1'
#
loop_
_entity.id
_entity.type
_entity.pdbx_description
1 polymer ?
#
loop_
_entity_poly.entity_id
_entity_poly.type
_entity_poly.pdbx_seq_one_letter_code
_entity_poly.pdbx_strand_id
1 'polypeptide(L)'
;WSWINLPISVQDKINALHFYHFSTFIKPHKVNQDRVTYLKRLLPKILKKTNITCFLSCGMYYARNLDWEVACVERNIPFFCLHREGNGIDGALRKKTIEPMVSTWRKFAGTKLYVGNFVFKEILIKQQYIDENMIEVVGVPRADLLLKNKKKIQTDRPKIVFFSFPHTALLVKLAKKERKKFFTKEEEKGFYNLFYDVHKSAALFAIKNPNIDVIIKPKW
;
A
#
# COMPACT_ATOMS: atom_id res chain seq x y z
N TRP A 1 -9.44 9.90 9.58
CA TRP A 1 -8.59 11.09 9.84
C TRP A 1 -9.41 12.37 10.05
N SER A 2 -10.74 12.34 9.90
CA SER A 2 -11.66 13.49 10.06
C SER A 2 -11.86 13.97 11.50
N TRP A 3 -11.40 13.22 12.49
CA TRP A 3 -11.60 13.57 13.91
C TRP A 3 -10.40 14.30 14.55
N ILE A 4 -9.30 14.45 13.84
CA ILE A 4 -8.21 15.35 14.24
C ILE A 4 -8.36 16.63 13.39
N ASN A 5 -8.99 17.64 13.93
CA ASN A 5 -9.05 18.97 13.31
C ASN A 5 -7.64 19.58 13.26
N LEU A 6 -6.93 19.31 12.17
CA LEU A 6 -5.68 19.97 11.87
C LEU A 6 -5.98 21.39 11.37
N PRO A 7 -5.17 22.40 11.72
CA PRO A 7 -5.28 23.71 11.11
C PRO A 7 -5.27 23.61 9.59
N ILE A 8 -6.11 24.39 8.89
CA ILE A 8 -6.27 24.36 7.43
C ILE A 8 -4.92 24.44 6.72
N SER A 9 -4.05 25.35 7.18
CA SER A 9 -2.69 25.52 6.63
C SER A 9 -1.81 24.24 6.70
N VAL A 10 -2.03 23.42 7.72
CA VAL A 10 -1.34 22.12 7.87
C VAL A 10 -2.02 21.08 7.01
N GLN A 11 -3.34 21.12 6.88
CA GLN A 11 -4.13 20.22 6.05
C GLN A 11 -3.84 20.41 4.57
N ASP A 12 -3.69 21.66 4.11
CA ASP A 12 -3.32 21.99 2.73
C ASP A 12 -1.89 21.57 2.41
N LYS A 13 -0.95 21.79 3.33
CA LYS A 13 0.43 21.27 3.19
C LYS A 13 0.46 19.73 3.15
N ILE A 14 -0.36 19.08 3.94
CA ILE A 14 -0.51 17.61 3.95
C ILE A 14 -1.12 17.12 2.64
N ASN A 15 -2.15 17.79 2.13
CA ASN A 15 -2.80 17.44 0.87
C ASN A 15 -1.88 17.69 -0.33
N ALA A 16 -1.15 18.80 -0.36
CA ALA A 16 -0.14 19.07 -1.38
C ALA A 16 0.95 17.99 -1.39
N LEU A 17 1.44 17.58 -0.23
CA LEU A 17 2.39 16.47 -0.08
C LEU A 17 1.80 15.13 -0.50
N HIS A 18 0.50 14.91 -0.32
CA HIS A 18 -0.18 13.69 -0.77
C HIS A 18 -0.18 13.55 -2.29
N PHE A 19 -0.38 14.66 -3.02
CA PHE A 19 -0.27 14.67 -4.48
C PHE A 19 1.17 14.44 -4.94
N TYR A 20 2.14 14.98 -4.23
CA TYR A 20 3.56 14.77 -4.54
C TYR A 20 4.02 13.33 -4.33
N HIS A 21 3.44 12.60 -3.38
CA HIS A 21 3.89 11.25 -3.02
C HIS A 21 3.35 10.13 -3.89
N PHE A 22 2.26 10.33 -4.61
CA PHE A 22 1.86 9.38 -5.66
C PHE A 22 2.80 9.45 -6.88
N SER A 23 3.47 10.57 -7.08
CA SER A 23 4.49 10.74 -8.12
C SER A 23 5.88 10.25 -7.71
N THR A 24 6.10 9.89 -6.46
CA THR A 24 7.42 9.64 -5.88
C THR A 24 7.69 8.20 -5.47
N PHE A 25 7.18 7.23 -6.20
CA PHE A 25 7.77 5.88 -6.13
C PHE A 25 9.29 5.85 -6.42
N ILE A 26 9.88 6.99 -6.76
CA ILE A 26 11.25 7.12 -7.29
C ILE A 26 12.09 8.13 -6.51
N LYS A 27 11.50 8.93 -5.62
CA LYS A 27 12.29 9.85 -4.75
C LYS A 27 12.38 9.29 -3.34
N PRO A 28 13.54 9.40 -2.68
CA PRO A 28 13.70 8.93 -1.31
C PRO A 28 12.61 9.55 -0.42
N HIS A 29 12.00 8.72 0.41
CA HIS A 29 10.96 9.13 1.35
C HIS A 29 11.53 10.16 2.31
N LYS A 30 11.19 11.43 2.09
CA LYS A 30 11.62 12.53 2.96
C LYS A 30 10.60 12.74 4.06
N VAL A 31 11.10 12.77 5.28
CA VAL A 31 10.34 13.17 6.45
C VAL A 31 10.08 14.67 6.38
N ASN A 32 8.84 15.08 6.64
CA ASN A 32 8.51 16.49 6.75
C ASN A 32 8.75 16.97 8.19
N GLN A 33 9.84 17.69 8.40
CA GLN A 33 10.26 18.16 9.74
C GLN A 33 9.25 19.09 10.42
N ASP A 34 8.60 19.97 9.67
CA ASP A 34 7.55 20.85 10.22
C ASP A 34 6.40 20.02 10.78
N ARG A 35 6.03 18.97 10.04
CA ARG A 35 4.97 18.06 10.45
C ARG A 35 5.39 17.21 11.64
N VAL A 36 6.61 16.67 11.66
CA VAL A 36 7.16 15.96 12.81
C VAL A 36 7.14 16.85 14.04
N THR A 37 7.60 18.09 13.92
CA THR A 37 7.60 19.05 15.02
C THR A 37 6.18 19.32 15.54
N TYR A 38 5.23 19.49 14.62
CA TYR A 38 3.81 19.62 14.99
C TYR A 38 3.29 18.39 15.73
N LEU A 39 3.55 17.19 15.19
CA LEU A 39 3.13 15.92 15.78
C LEU A 39 3.75 15.73 17.17
N LYS A 40 5.01 16.03 17.37
CA LYS A 40 5.68 15.97 18.69
C LYS A 40 5.01 16.83 19.75
N ARG A 41 4.44 17.98 19.37
CA ARG A 41 3.67 18.84 20.29
C ARG A 41 2.26 18.29 20.54
N LEU A 42 1.68 17.59 19.56
CA LEU A 42 0.34 17.07 19.63
C LEU A 42 0.26 15.73 20.40
N LEU A 43 1.26 14.86 20.24
CA LEU A 43 1.30 13.52 20.80
C LEU A 43 1.02 13.47 22.31
N PRO A 44 1.68 14.26 23.18
CA PRO A 44 1.41 14.21 24.62
C PRO A 44 -0.05 14.55 24.97
N LYS A 45 -0.66 15.47 24.22
CA LYS A 45 -2.06 15.86 24.40
C LYS A 45 -3.02 14.72 24.01
N ILE A 46 -2.72 14.04 22.88
CA ILE A 46 -3.50 12.86 22.44
C ILE A 46 -3.41 11.76 23.49
N LEU A 47 -2.19 11.38 23.90
CA LEU A 47 -1.97 10.31 24.86
C LEU A 47 -2.72 10.58 26.18
N LYS A 48 -2.59 11.79 26.72
CA LYS A 48 -3.28 12.21 27.95
C LYS A 48 -4.81 12.16 27.80
N LYS A 49 -5.35 12.60 26.66
CA LYS A 49 -6.82 12.69 26.45
C LYS A 49 -7.45 11.32 26.15
N THR A 50 -6.73 10.44 25.47
CA THR A 50 -7.27 9.19 24.91
C THR A 50 -6.81 7.93 25.64
N ASN A 51 -5.90 8.06 26.58
CA ASN A 51 -5.27 6.95 27.31
C ASN A 51 -4.60 5.90 26.39
N ILE A 52 -4.16 6.34 25.19
CA ILE A 52 -3.43 5.50 24.23
C ILE A 52 -1.98 5.37 24.67
N THR A 53 -1.44 4.16 24.59
CA THR A 53 -0.05 3.86 24.99
C THR A 53 0.87 3.58 23.81
N CYS A 54 0.33 3.32 22.62
CA CYS A 54 1.09 3.05 21.41
C CYS A 54 0.35 3.49 20.15
N PHE A 55 1.04 3.54 19.02
CA PHE A 55 0.47 3.81 17.71
C PHE A 55 0.64 2.62 16.78
N LEU A 56 -0.41 2.34 16.00
CA LEU A 56 -0.41 1.31 14.96
C LEU A 56 -0.68 1.95 13.59
N SER A 57 0.24 1.76 12.64
CA SER A 57 0.09 2.14 11.24
C SER A 57 -0.23 0.92 10.38
N CYS A 58 -0.91 1.13 9.25
CA CYS A 58 -1.17 0.08 8.25
C CYS A 58 -0.27 0.19 7.00
N GLY A 59 0.72 1.05 7.00
CA GLY A 59 1.64 1.23 5.88
C GLY A 59 2.97 1.82 6.32
N MET A 60 4.06 1.27 5.82
CA MET A 60 5.42 1.63 6.24
C MET A 60 6.12 2.64 5.32
N TYR A 61 5.64 2.83 4.08
CA TYR A 61 6.33 3.67 3.09
C TYR A 61 5.56 4.94 2.71
N TYR A 62 4.38 5.15 3.26
CA TYR A 62 3.65 6.41 3.03
C TYR A 62 4.24 7.52 3.89
N ALA A 63 4.57 8.64 3.28
CA ALA A 63 5.16 9.78 3.98
C ALA A 63 4.42 10.20 5.25
N ARG A 64 3.08 10.16 5.21
CA ARG A 64 2.27 10.43 6.40
C ARG A 64 2.60 9.53 7.58
N ASN A 65 2.83 8.25 7.31
CA ASN A 65 3.14 7.27 8.34
C ASN A 65 4.57 7.44 8.85
N LEU A 66 5.51 7.81 7.97
CA LEU A 66 6.89 8.11 8.34
C LEU A 66 6.99 9.27 9.32
N ASP A 67 6.23 10.34 9.11
CA ASP A 67 6.26 11.49 10.02
C ASP A 67 5.71 11.14 11.40
N TRP A 68 4.67 10.29 11.48
CA TRP A 68 4.18 9.76 12.74
C TRP A 68 5.18 8.82 13.40
N GLU A 69 5.81 7.93 12.64
CA GLU A 69 6.87 7.04 13.13
C GLU A 69 7.98 7.84 13.79
N VAL A 70 8.53 8.85 13.07
CA VAL A 70 9.60 9.70 13.60
C VAL A 70 9.17 10.44 14.85
N ALA A 71 7.98 11.04 14.82
CA ALA A 71 7.49 11.80 15.97
C ALA A 71 7.27 10.90 17.21
N CYS A 72 6.81 9.66 17.01
CA CYS A 72 6.63 8.69 18.09
C CYS A 72 7.99 8.25 18.65
N VAL A 73 8.93 7.86 17.79
CA VAL A 73 10.27 7.42 18.19
C VAL A 73 10.99 8.52 18.99
N GLU A 74 10.98 9.77 18.50
CA GLU A 74 11.60 10.91 19.20
C GLU A 74 10.91 11.29 20.53
N ARG A 75 9.74 10.72 20.79
CA ARG A 75 9.00 10.88 22.05
C ARG A 75 8.96 9.60 22.90
N ASN A 76 9.73 8.58 22.52
CA ASN A 76 9.74 7.27 23.18
C ASN A 76 8.34 6.62 23.28
N ILE A 77 7.50 6.84 22.25
CA ILE A 77 6.18 6.25 22.16
C ILE A 77 6.26 5.04 21.22
N PRO A 78 5.83 3.84 21.67
CA PRO A 78 5.82 2.65 20.82
C PRO A 78 5.05 2.88 19.52
N PHE A 79 5.70 2.59 18.38
CA PHE A 79 5.12 2.67 17.06
C PHE A 79 5.21 1.34 16.35
N PHE A 80 4.05 0.76 16.04
CA PHE A 80 3.92 -0.50 15.34
C PHE A 80 3.44 -0.26 13.91
N CYS A 81 3.86 -1.11 12.98
CA CYS A 81 3.33 -1.10 11.63
C CYS A 81 2.82 -2.49 11.24
N LEU A 82 1.53 -2.62 10.95
CA LEU A 82 0.93 -3.80 10.34
C LEU A 82 0.80 -3.55 8.83
N HIS A 83 1.81 -3.97 8.07
CA HIS A 83 1.88 -3.67 6.64
C HIS A 83 0.88 -4.50 5.85
N ARG A 84 -0.03 -3.82 5.17
CA ARG A 84 -1.17 -4.44 4.45
C ARG A 84 -0.87 -4.86 3.01
N GLU A 85 0.27 -4.45 2.46
CA GLU A 85 0.62 -4.61 1.05
C GLU A 85 1.84 -5.53 0.88
N GLY A 86 2.28 -5.77 -0.35
CA GLY A 86 3.49 -6.58 -0.57
C GLY A 86 3.28 -8.09 -0.62
N ASN A 87 2.04 -8.55 -0.81
CA ASN A 87 1.72 -9.98 -0.76
C ASN A 87 2.03 -10.75 -2.06
N GLY A 88 2.30 -10.06 -3.16
CA GLY A 88 2.50 -10.67 -4.48
C GLY A 88 3.90 -10.44 -5.04
N ILE A 89 4.94 -10.57 -4.21
CA ILE A 89 6.31 -10.22 -4.62
C ILE A 89 7.11 -11.49 -4.82
N ASP A 90 7.31 -11.89 -6.08
CA ASP A 90 8.16 -13.03 -6.43
C ASP A 90 8.81 -12.86 -7.81
N GLY A 91 9.84 -13.70 -8.09
CA GLY A 91 10.51 -13.84 -9.37
C GLY A 91 11.18 -12.55 -9.89
N ALA A 92 11.00 -12.29 -11.19
CA ALA A 92 11.64 -11.17 -11.87
C ALA A 92 11.22 -9.80 -11.33
N LEU A 93 9.98 -9.66 -10.85
CA LEU A 93 9.46 -8.43 -10.26
C LEU A 93 10.19 -8.08 -8.96
N ARG A 94 10.56 -9.09 -8.16
CA ARG A 94 11.36 -8.92 -6.95
C ARG A 94 12.66 -8.18 -7.24
N LYS A 95 13.48 -8.74 -8.12
CA LYS A 95 14.83 -8.21 -8.42
C LYS A 95 14.81 -6.90 -9.18
N LYS A 96 13.92 -6.75 -10.16
CA LYS A 96 13.91 -5.59 -11.05
C LYS A 96 13.28 -4.34 -10.44
N THR A 97 12.35 -4.51 -9.52
CA THR A 97 11.54 -3.39 -9.01
C THR A 97 11.58 -3.24 -7.49
N ILE A 98 11.29 -4.31 -6.77
CA ILE A 98 11.04 -4.20 -5.33
C ILE A 98 12.33 -4.00 -4.54
N GLU A 99 13.36 -4.81 -4.80
CA GLU A 99 14.65 -4.67 -4.09
C GLU A 99 15.29 -3.28 -4.32
N PRO A 100 15.40 -2.78 -5.58
CA PRO A 100 15.90 -1.42 -5.81
C PRO A 100 15.01 -0.33 -5.21
N MET A 101 13.69 -0.53 -5.17
CA MET A 101 12.78 0.42 -4.55
C MET A 101 12.99 0.48 -3.03
N VAL A 102 13.06 -0.68 -2.37
CA VAL A 102 13.27 -0.76 -0.91
C VAL A 102 14.60 -0.16 -0.50
N SER A 103 15.67 -0.34 -1.29
CA SER A 103 16.99 0.23 -0.98
C SER A 103 17.01 1.77 -0.90
N THR A 104 15.99 2.42 -1.48
CA THR A 104 15.84 3.88 -1.40
C THR A 104 15.00 4.35 -0.21
N TRP A 105 14.40 3.43 0.54
CA TRP A 105 13.55 3.78 1.67
C TRP A 105 14.37 4.12 2.90
N ARG A 106 13.84 5.05 3.68
CA ARG A 106 14.41 5.34 5.00
C ARG A 106 14.22 4.11 5.90
N LYS A 107 15.30 3.73 6.61
CA LYS A 107 15.25 2.64 7.59
C LYS A 107 14.09 2.82 8.58
N PHE A 108 13.35 1.74 8.82
CA PHE A 108 12.29 1.71 9.82
C PHE A 108 12.88 1.89 11.21
N ALA A 109 12.34 2.81 11.96
CA ALA A 109 12.80 3.17 13.31
C ALA A 109 11.75 2.91 14.40
N GLY A 110 10.57 2.43 14.03
CA GLY A 110 9.50 2.09 14.97
C GLY A 110 9.83 0.90 15.86
N THR A 111 8.86 0.47 16.65
CA THR A 111 9.06 -0.63 17.62
C THR A 111 9.05 -1.99 16.94
N LYS A 112 8.06 -2.26 16.06
CA LYS A 112 7.97 -3.53 15.34
C LYS A 112 7.17 -3.39 14.05
N LEU A 113 7.59 -4.13 13.04
CA LEU A 113 6.92 -4.23 11.74
C LEU A 113 6.36 -5.63 11.53
N TYR A 114 5.09 -5.71 11.19
CA TYR A 114 4.40 -6.93 10.84
C TYR A 114 4.13 -6.97 9.33
N VAL A 115 4.52 -8.05 8.67
CA VAL A 115 4.40 -8.22 7.21
C VAL A 115 3.61 -9.47 6.84
N GLY A 116 3.12 -9.51 5.60
CA GLY A 116 2.25 -10.59 5.14
C GLY A 116 2.94 -11.89 4.77
N ASN A 117 4.24 -11.88 4.44
CA ASN A 117 4.95 -13.07 3.97
C ASN A 117 6.46 -13.01 4.20
N PHE A 118 7.09 -14.18 4.16
CA PHE A 118 8.53 -14.35 4.38
C PHE A 118 9.37 -13.71 3.27
N VAL A 119 8.94 -13.76 2.02
CA VAL A 119 9.68 -13.19 0.88
C VAL A 119 9.88 -11.68 1.08
N PHE A 120 8.83 -10.99 1.51
CA PHE A 120 8.93 -9.56 1.77
C PHE A 120 9.79 -9.25 3.01
N LYS A 121 9.67 -10.06 4.09
CA LYS A 121 10.57 -9.98 5.24
C LYS A 121 12.04 -10.06 4.82
N GLU A 122 12.41 -11.07 4.03
CA GLU A 122 13.77 -11.26 3.53
C GLU A 122 14.28 -10.07 2.72
N ILE A 123 13.45 -9.50 1.84
CA ILE A 123 13.81 -8.32 1.06
C ILE A 123 14.14 -7.15 1.98
N LEU A 124 13.28 -6.87 2.96
CA LEU A 124 13.45 -5.76 3.88
C LEU A 124 14.73 -5.88 4.71
N ILE A 125 15.05 -7.08 5.19
CA ILE A 125 16.29 -7.36 5.94
C ILE A 125 17.51 -7.23 5.00
N LYS A 126 17.48 -7.86 3.83
CA LYS A 126 18.56 -7.82 2.85
C LYS A 126 18.90 -6.38 2.41
N GLN A 127 17.90 -5.53 2.26
CA GLN A 127 18.07 -4.12 1.89
C GLN A 127 18.35 -3.22 3.12
N GLN A 128 18.58 -3.80 4.29
CA GLN A 128 18.87 -3.08 5.53
C GLN A 128 17.81 -2.06 5.93
N TYR A 129 16.57 -2.28 5.47
CA TYR A 129 15.45 -1.43 5.82
C TYR A 129 15.03 -1.58 7.29
N ILE A 130 15.23 -2.77 7.85
CA ILE A 130 14.87 -3.13 9.22
C ILE A 130 15.78 -4.24 9.75
N ASP A 131 16.00 -4.25 11.06
CA ASP A 131 16.73 -5.32 11.73
C ASP A 131 15.81 -6.55 11.95
N GLU A 132 16.36 -7.75 11.88
CA GLU A 132 15.58 -9.00 11.87
C GLU A 132 14.71 -9.19 13.13
N ASN A 133 15.18 -8.76 14.28
CA ASN A 133 14.46 -8.85 15.55
C ASN A 133 13.25 -7.91 15.63
N MET A 134 13.17 -6.92 14.73
CA MET A 134 12.09 -5.92 14.68
C MET A 134 11.00 -6.27 13.68
N ILE A 135 11.10 -7.37 12.92
CA ILE A 135 10.14 -7.75 11.89
C ILE A 135 9.58 -9.15 12.10
N GLU A 136 8.27 -9.28 11.92
CA GLU A 136 7.55 -10.55 12.09
C GLU A 136 6.57 -10.79 10.94
N VAL A 137 6.41 -12.06 10.55
CA VAL A 137 5.44 -12.47 9.52
C VAL A 137 4.17 -12.93 10.21
N VAL A 138 3.08 -12.20 9.96
CA VAL A 138 1.75 -12.45 10.56
C VAL A 138 0.68 -12.87 9.54
N GLY A 139 1.07 -13.01 8.27
CA GLY A 139 0.10 -13.28 7.21
C GLY A 139 -0.67 -12.03 6.77
N VAL A 140 -1.82 -12.25 6.16
CA VAL A 140 -2.71 -11.18 5.66
C VAL A 140 -3.94 -11.08 6.56
N PRO A 141 -3.96 -10.18 7.56
CA PRO A 141 -5.05 -10.13 8.57
C PRO A 141 -6.45 -10.00 7.97
N ARG A 142 -6.57 -9.35 6.80
CA ARG A 142 -7.85 -9.23 6.11
C ARG A 142 -8.39 -10.56 5.57
N ALA A 143 -7.53 -11.56 5.37
CA ALA A 143 -7.96 -12.87 4.89
C ALA A 143 -8.73 -13.64 5.96
N ASP A 144 -8.52 -13.37 7.24
CA ASP A 144 -9.21 -14.03 8.35
C ASP A 144 -10.73 -13.81 8.28
N LEU A 145 -11.16 -12.63 7.83
CA LEU A 145 -12.59 -12.33 7.63
C LEU A 145 -13.20 -13.22 6.54
N LEU A 146 -12.44 -13.53 5.49
CA LEU A 146 -12.89 -14.42 4.41
C LEU A 146 -12.97 -15.87 4.91
N LEU A 147 -12.04 -16.28 5.76
CA LEU A 147 -12.01 -17.63 6.33
C LEU A 147 -13.13 -17.85 7.35
N LYS A 148 -13.42 -16.86 8.21
CA LYS A 148 -14.49 -16.93 9.21
C LYS A 148 -15.89 -16.97 8.60
N ASN A 149 -16.09 -16.33 7.45
CA ASN A 149 -17.38 -16.20 6.79
C ASN A 149 -17.60 -17.21 5.65
N LYS A 150 -16.94 -18.37 5.69
CA LYS A 150 -17.17 -19.46 4.72
C LYS A 150 -18.58 -20.03 4.88
N LYS A 151 -19.59 -19.33 4.44
CA LYS A 151 -20.87 -19.94 4.10
C LYS A 151 -20.71 -20.60 2.74
N LYS A 152 -20.89 -21.93 2.67
CA LYS A 152 -21.11 -22.61 1.39
C LYS A 152 -22.38 -22.01 0.78
N ILE A 153 -22.23 -21.08 -0.14
CA ILE A 153 -23.38 -20.63 -0.93
C ILE A 153 -23.59 -21.73 -1.97
N GLN A 154 -24.60 -22.57 -1.73
CA GLN A 154 -25.11 -23.46 -2.78
C GLN A 154 -25.74 -22.56 -3.84
N THR A 155 -25.21 -22.63 -5.03
CA THR A 155 -25.79 -21.94 -6.20
C THR A 155 -26.06 -23.00 -7.24
N ASP A 156 -27.20 -22.92 -7.91
CA ASP A 156 -27.58 -23.83 -8.98
C ASP A 156 -26.62 -23.77 -10.18
N ARG A 157 -25.89 -22.67 -10.29
CA ARG A 157 -24.89 -22.44 -11.33
C ARG A 157 -23.55 -22.01 -10.72
N PRO A 158 -22.41 -22.54 -11.19
CA PRO A 158 -21.10 -22.04 -10.80
C PRO A 158 -20.96 -20.54 -11.09
N LYS A 159 -20.29 -19.80 -10.19
CA LYS A 159 -20.05 -18.37 -10.36
C LYS A 159 -18.56 -18.08 -10.39
N ILE A 160 -18.13 -17.32 -11.41
CA ILE A 160 -16.77 -16.80 -11.51
C ILE A 160 -16.82 -15.29 -11.33
N VAL A 161 -16.11 -14.75 -10.35
CA VAL A 161 -16.00 -13.32 -10.12
C VAL A 161 -14.67 -12.83 -10.67
N PHE A 162 -14.75 -12.00 -11.70
CA PHE A 162 -13.60 -11.31 -12.26
C PHE A 162 -13.47 -9.92 -11.62
N PHE A 163 -12.40 -9.71 -10.84
CA PHE A 163 -12.08 -8.39 -10.29
C PHE A 163 -11.41 -7.54 -11.36
N SER A 164 -12.18 -6.66 -11.95
CA SER A 164 -11.69 -5.73 -12.96
C SER A 164 -10.74 -4.70 -12.38
N PHE A 165 -9.92 -4.13 -13.24
CA PHE A 165 -9.01 -3.04 -12.93
C PHE A 165 -9.22 -1.91 -13.97
N PRO A 166 -8.95 -0.64 -13.62
CA PRO A 166 -9.04 0.45 -14.61
C PRO A 166 -7.91 0.30 -15.65
N HIS A 167 -8.16 0.76 -16.87
CA HIS A 167 -7.16 0.73 -17.97
C HIS A 167 -5.83 1.42 -17.64
N THR A 168 -5.77 2.19 -16.54
CA THR A 168 -4.57 2.86 -16.03
C THR A 168 -4.02 2.22 -14.76
N ALA A 169 -4.46 1.00 -14.40
CA ALA A 169 -4.16 0.38 -13.10
C ALA A 169 -2.67 0.23 -12.79
N LEU A 170 -1.86 -0.03 -13.81
CA LEU A 170 -0.40 -0.17 -13.68
C LEU A 170 0.34 1.11 -14.08
N LEU A 171 -0.33 2.03 -14.76
CA LEU A 171 0.21 3.35 -15.05
C LEU A 171 0.04 4.19 -13.79
N VAL A 172 1.11 4.42 -13.08
CA VAL A 172 1.12 5.34 -11.95
C VAL A 172 0.48 6.66 -12.40
N LYS A 173 -0.30 7.33 -11.53
CA LYS A 173 -0.90 8.65 -11.81
C LYS A 173 0.18 9.73 -11.95
N LEU A 174 1.14 9.48 -12.82
CA LEU A 174 2.17 10.42 -13.21
C LEU A 174 1.63 11.35 -14.28
N ALA A 175 2.05 12.61 -14.27
CA ALA A 175 1.82 13.49 -15.39
C ALA A 175 2.37 12.86 -16.68
N LYS A 176 1.70 13.09 -17.83
CA LYS A 176 2.09 12.49 -19.13
C LYS A 176 3.60 12.66 -19.45
N LYS A 177 4.17 13.82 -19.04
CA LYS A 177 5.60 14.12 -19.22
C LYS A 177 6.50 13.21 -18.36
N GLU A 178 6.08 12.83 -17.18
CA GLU A 178 6.84 11.95 -16.28
C GLU A 178 6.69 10.49 -16.65
N ARG A 179 5.50 10.06 -17.10
CA ARG A 179 5.27 8.68 -17.59
C ARG A 179 6.24 8.29 -18.69
N LYS A 180 6.50 9.21 -19.64
CA LYS A 180 7.46 9.01 -20.74
C LYS A 180 8.89 8.71 -20.28
N LYS A 181 9.24 8.99 -19.02
CA LYS A 181 10.57 8.67 -18.46
C LYS A 181 10.68 7.20 -18.04
N PHE A 182 9.55 6.52 -17.84
CA PHE A 182 9.49 5.17 -17.28
C PHE A 182 8.89 4.14 -18.23
N PHE A 183 8.07 4.60 -19.16
CA PHE A 183 7.38 3.73 -20.10
C PHE A 183 7.57 4.23 -21.53
N THR A 184 7.84 3.30 -22.44
CA THR A 184 7.77 3.55 -23.86
C THR A 184 6.30 3.71 -24.29
N LYS A 185 6.08 4.21 -25.51
CA LYS A 185 4.71 4.29 -26.07
C LYS A 185 4.09 2.91 -26.24
N GLU A 186 4.90 1.93 -26.59
CA GLU A 186 4.51 0.53 -26.78
C GLU A 186 4.08 -0.09 -25.44
N GLU A 187 4.82 0.15 -24.37
CA GLU A 187 4.45 -0.31 -23.03
C GLU A 187 3.15 0.34 -22.53
N GLU A 188 3.00 1.66 -22.69
CA GLU A 188 1.73 2.34 -22.36
C GLU A 188 0.56 1.73 -23.16
N LYS A 189 0.73 1.50 -24.46
CA LYS A 189 -0.27 0.84 -25.31
C LYS A 189 -0.57 -0.57 -24.86
N GLY A 190 0.46 -1.31 -24.42
CA GLY A 190 0.34 -2.65 -23.85
C GLY A 190 -0.61 -2.70 -22.65
N PHE A 191 -0.54 -1.74 -21.73
CA PHE A 191 -1.46 -1.67 -20.59
C PHE A 191 -2.92 -1.43 -21.02
N TYR A 192 -3.16 -0.57 -22.02
CA TYR A 192 -4.50 -0.38 -22.56
C TYR A 192 -5.01 -1.65 -23.23
N ASN A 193 -4.19 -2.30 -24.05
CA ASN A 193 -4.54 -3.55 -24.72
C ASN A 193 -4.84 -4.64 -23.68
N LEU A 194 -4.03 -4.77 -22.63
CA LEU A 194 -4.26 -5.73 -21.55
C LEU A 194 -5.66 -5.57 -20.93
N PHE A 195 -6.09 -4.33 -20.68
CA PHE A 195 -7.42 -4.08 -20.15
C PHE A 195 -8.52 -4.60 -21.10
N TYR A 196 -8.43 -4.26 -22.38
CA TYR A 196 -9.40 -4.71 -23.38
C TYR A 196 -9.38 -6.23 -23.57
N ASP A 197 -8.21 -6.81 -23.69
CA ASP A 197 -8.05 -8.25 -23.98
C ASP A 197 -8.55 -9.11 -22.81
N VAL A 198 -8.30 -8.70 -21.58
CA VAL A 198 -8.79 -9.42 -20.40
C VAL A 198 -10.32 -9.33 -20.30
N HIS A 199 -10.92 -8.15 -20.52
CA HIS A 199 -12.38 -8.00 -20.48
C HIS A 199 -13.06 -8.73 -21.64
N LYS A 200 -12.47 -8.65 -22.83
CA LYS A 200 -12.94 -9.41 -24.01
C LYS A 200 -12.87 -10.91 -23.78
N SER A 201 -11.79 -11.39 -23.18
CA SER A 201 -11.62 -12.80 -22.82
C SER A 201 -12.65 -13.27 -21.81
N ALA A 202 -12.96 -12.46 -20.79
CA ALA A 202 -14.01 -12.75 -19.82
C ALA A 202 -15.39 -12.83 -20.47
N ALA A 203 -15.69 -11.90 -21.39
CA ALA A 203 -16.94 -11.92 -22.14
C ALA A 203 -17.06 -13.14 -23.07
N LEU A 204 -16.00 -13.47 -23.80
CA LEU A 204 -15.96 -14.66 -24.67
C LEU A 204 -16.09 -15.97 -23.87
N PHE A 205 -15.47 -16.01 -22.67
CA PHE A 205 -15.63 -17.13 -21.78
C PHE A 205 -17.09 -17.29 -21.33
N ALA A 206 -17.77 -16.21 -20.96
CA ALA A 206 -19.17 -16.22 -20.57
C ALA A 206 -20.08 -16.74 -21.72
N ILE A 207 -19.84 -16.30 -22.95
CA ILE A 207 -20.60 -16.76 -24.14
C ILE A 207 -20.39 -18.26 -24.39
N LYS A 208 -19.15 -18.74 -24.26
CA LYS A 208 -18.83 -20.15 -24.49
C LYS A 208 -19.27 -21.10 -23.37
N ASN A 209 -19.57 -20.57 -22.20
CA ASN A 209 -19.94 -21.34 -21.02
C ASN A 209 -21.26 -20.83 -20.41
N PRO A 210 -22.40 -21.00 -21.10
CA PRO A 210 -23.69 -20.43 -20.68
C PRO A 210 -24.21 -21.01 -19.35
N ASN A 211 -23.63 -22.11 -18.88
CA ASN A 211 -23.91 -22.73 -17.57
C ASN A 211 -23.12 -22.12 -16.41
N ILE A 212 -22.26 -21.13 -16.67
CA ILE A 212 -21.45 -20.46 -15.65
C ILE A 212 -21.83 -18.96 -15.61
N ASP A 213 -22.07 -18.45 -14.43
CA ASP A 213 -22.29 -17.00 -14.24
C ASP A 213 -20.95 -16.29 -14.12
N VAL A 214 -20.65 -15.40 -15.06
CA VAL A 214 -19.44 -14.56 -15.02
C VAL A 214 -19.82 -13.15 -14.53
N ILE A 215 -19.29 -12.79 -13.37
CA ILE A 215 -19.57 -11.51 -12.72
C ILE A 215 -18.32 -10.63 -12.81
N ILE A 216 -18.44 -9.46 -13.42
CA ILE A 216 -17.35 -8.48 -13.44
C ILE A 216 -17.58 -7.49 -12.30
N LYS A 217 -16.62 -7.46 -11.35
CA LYS A 217 -16.63 -6.50 -10.25
C LYS A 217 -15.61 -5.40 -10.52
N PRO A 218 -16.03 -4.18 -10.85
CA PRO A 218 -15.11 -3.07 -11.08
C PRO A 218 -14.41 -2.66 -9.77
N LYS A 219 -13.18 -2.18 -9.89
CA LYS A 219 -12.45 -1.50 -8.81
C LYS A 219 -12.72 0.01 -8.94
N TRP A 220 -13.30 0.59 -7.92
CA TRP A 220 -13.53 2.03 -7.79
C TRP A 220 -12.28 2.76 -7.26
#